data_9bc881c92e09ed97bbcc761604f3291d
#
_entry.id   9bc881c92e09ed97bbcc761604f3291d
#
_cell.length_a   1.000
_cell.length_b   1.000
_cell.length_c   1.000
_cell.angle_alpha   90.00
_cell.angle_beta   90.00
_cell.angle_gamma   90.00
#
_symmetry.space_group_name_H-M   'P 1'
#
loop_
_entity.id
_entity.type
_entity.pdbx_description
1 polymer ?
#
loop_
_entity_poly.entity_id
_entity_poly.type
_entity_poly.pdbx_seq_one_letter_code
_entity_poly.pdbx_strand_id
1 'polypeptide(L)'
;YPKYIQEKLAITVLVITLALLALVMILYRIIKDNNEQYNKIVLSQRQQEYDSRIIPYRRADIVDRNGTYLATSEKVYNLIIDPGQIMSDPENYLEPTIQALVTNFGFDAGELRTLIEERRESAYLRYNKGRQLTYDQRVAFEQMAKETNEAYRRSDNDAEAKKRVKGIWFEDEYKRIYPYNSLACNVIGFTSSDGSVGTGGIEQYYNSSLIGVNGREYGYLDQDSNLEGVVKPAVGGNTVVSTIDVNIQNI
;
A
#
# COMPACT_ATOMS: atom_id res chain seq x y z
N TYR A 1 1.59 25.02 72.65
CA TYR A 1 1.24 25.97 71.58
C TYR A 1 -0.19 26.44 71.82
N PRO A 2 -0.46 27.74 71.76
CA PRO A 2 -1.80 28.26 72.00
C PRO A 2 -2.79 27.73 70.96
N LYS A 3 -3.96 27.30 71.36
CA LYS A 3 -5.01 26.69 70.50
C LYS A 3 -5.32 27.49 69.23
N TYR A 4 -5.20 28.78 69.27
CA TYR A 4 -5.34 29.71 68.13
C TYR A 4 -4.33 29.51 66.98
N ILE A 5 -3.08 29.09 67.30
CA ILE A 5 -2.07 28.81 66.28
C ILE A 5 -2.35 27.43 65.61
N GLN A 6 -2.81 26.46 66.37
CA GLN A 6 -3.21 25.13 65.86
C GLN A 6 -4.39 25.21 64.90
N GLU A 7 -5.40 26.03 65.24
CA GLU A 7 -6.56 26.24 64.38
C GLU A 7 -6.17 26.94 63.05
N LYS A 8 -5.30 27.97 63.11
CA LYS A 8 -4.82 28.61 61.87
C LYS A 8 -3.96 27.68 61.04
N LEU A 9 -3.11 26.86 61.65
CA LEU A 9 -2.29 25.88 60.99
C LEU A 9 -3.18 24.80 60.30
N ALA A 10 -4.22 24.33 60.97
CA ALA A 10 -5.16 23.38 60.43
C ALA A 10 -5.94 23.95 59.22
N ILE A 11 -6.34 25.21 59.30
CA ILE A 11 -7.04 25.89 58.19
C ILE A 11 -6.09 26.06 56.98
N THR A 12 -4.83 26.48 57.22
CA THR A 12 -3.85 26.62 56.12
C THR A 12 -3.52 25.29 55.46
N VAL A 13 -3.37 24.22 56.23
CA VAL A 13 -3.14 22.86 55.67
C VAL A 13 -4.38 22.42 54.87
N LEU A 14 -5.57 22.66 55.36
CA LEU A 14 -6.81 22.31 54.62
C LEU A 14 -6.93 23.06 53.30
N VAL A 15 -6.59 24.36 53.26
CA VAL A 15 -6.60 25.16 52.02
C VAL A 15 -5.57 24.65 51.05
N ILE A 16 -4.38 24.29 51.49
CA ILE A 16 -3.30 23.75 50.60
C ILE A 16 -3.73 22.39 50.03
N THR A 17 -4.32 21.50 50.87
CA THR A 17 -4.76 20.18 50.39
C THR A 17 -5.90 20.30 49.39
N LEU A 18 -6.86 21.23 49.63
CA LEU A 18 -7.91 21.53 48.64
C LEU A 18 -7.39 22.08 47.31
N ALA A 19 -6.40 22.98 47.34
CA ALA A 19 -5.75 23.51 46.18
C ALA A 19 -5.01 22.42 45.38
N LEU A 20 -4.30 21.51 46.07
CA LEU A 20 -3.64 20.36 45.45
C LEU A 20 -4.65 19.39 44.79
N LEU A 21 -5.77 19.11 45.49
CA LEU A 21 -6.80 18.26 44.89
C LEU A 21 -7.45 18.90 43.65
N ALA A 22 -7.66 20.21 43.67
CA ALA A 22 -8.16 20.95 42.50
C ALA A 22 -7.16 20.88 41.33
N LEU A 23 -5.88 21.02 41.60
CA LEU A 23 -4.83 20.93 40.58
C LEU A 23 -4.73 19.53 39.97
N VAL A 24 -4.81 18.49 40.78
CA VAL A 24 -4.86 17.10 40.30
C VAL A 24 -6.11 16.85 39.43
N MET A 25 -7.26 17.38 39.84
CA MET A 25 -8.50 17.25 39.06
C MET A 25 -8.41 17.99 37.69
N ILE A 26 -7.79 19.17 37.67
CA ILE A 26 -7.53 19.92 36.42
C ILE A 26 -6.58 19.14 35.51
N LEU A 27 -5.47 18.63 36.06
CA LEU A 27 -4.53 17.78 35.32
C LEU A 27 -5.18 16.52 34.75
N TYR A 28 -6.01 15.83 35.56
CA TYR A 28 -6.76 14.67 35.10
C TYR A 28 -7.70 15.01 33.95
N ARG A 29 -8.39 16.15 34.04
CA ARG A 29 -9.26 16.64 32.95
C ARG A 29 -8.47 16.95 31.67
N ILE A 30 -7.34 17.65 31.78
CA ILE A 30 -6.47 17.97 30.64
C ILE A 30 -5.92 16.66 29.99
N ILE A 31 -5.52 15.68 30.78
CA ILE A 31 -5.03 14.40 30.27
C ILE A 31 -6.16 13.63 29.56
N LYS A 32 -7.36 13.62 30.15
CA LYS A 32 -8.50 12.92 29.56
C LYS A 32 -8.98 13.55 28.27
N ASP A 33 -9.13 14.88 28.24
CA ASP A 33 -9.63 15.60 27.07
C ASP A 33 -8.59 15.66 25.94
N ASN A 34 -7.30 15.75 26.25
CA ASN A 34 -6.23 15.76 25.26
C ASN A 34 -5.83 14.36 24.76
N ASN A 35 -6.10 13.29 25.53
CA ASN A 35 -5.71 11.93 25.14
C ASN A 35 -6.42 11.48 23.86
N GLU A 36 -7.67 11.90 23.65
CA GLU A 36 -8.38 11.64 22.39
C GLU A 36 -7.82 12.45 21.21
N GLN A 37 -7.45 13.70 21.42
CA GLN A 37 -6.82 14.54 20.39
C GLN A 37 -5.38 14.07 20.07
N TYR A 38 -4.57 13.74 21.09
CA TYR A 38 -3.22 13.21 20.88
C TYR A 38 -3.25 11.85 20.20
N ASN A 39 -4.15 10.95 20.56
CA ASN A 39 -4.33 9.68 19.86
C ASN A 39 -4.79 9.88 18.40
N LYS A 40 -5.66 10.84 18.13
CA LYS A 40 -6.06 11.20 16.76
C LYS A 40 -4.89 11.77 15.95
N ILE A 41 -4.07 12.66 16.53
CA ILE A 41 -2.89 13.25 15.87
C ILE A 41 -1.81 12.18 15.63
N VAL A 42 -1.52 11.33 16.62
CA VAL A 42 -0.53 10.25 16.47
C VAL A 42 -1.01 9.19 15.47
N LEU A 43 -2.29 8.85 15.47
CA LEU A 43 -2.89 7.97 14.46
C LEU A 43 -2.86 8.60 13.07
N SER A 44 -3.20 9.89 12.94
CA SER A 44 -3.14 10.59 11.65
C SER A 44 -1.72 10.74 11.12
N GLN A 45 -0.73 11.01 11.98
CA GLN A 45 0.67 11.06 11.58
C GLN A 45 1.21 9.68 11.18
N ARG A 46 0.87 8.62 11.91
CA ARG A 46 1.21 7.25 11.52
C ARG A 46 0.50 6.82 10.24
N GLN A 47 -0.75 7.20 10.03
CA GLN A 47 -1.46 6.93 8.79
C GLN A 47 -0.91 7.75 7.62
N GLN A 48 -0.53 9.02 7.80
CA GLN A 48 0.12 9.83 6.77
C GLN A 48 1.47 9.24 6.31
N GLU A 49 2.20 8.58 7.19
CA GLU A 49 3.47 7.91 6.86
C GLU A 49 3.24 6.55 6.18
N TYR A 50 2.13 5.86 6.48
CA TYR A 50 1.78 4.54 5.95
C TYR A 50 0.90 4.57 4.70
N ASP A 51 0.10 5.61 4.49
CA ASP A 51 -0.92 5.64 3.42
C ASP A 51 -0.56 6.50 2.21
N SER A 52 0.65 7.02 2.11
CA SER A 52 1.09 7.68 0.89
C SER A 52 1.45 6.65 -0.19
N ARG A 53 0.49 6.33 -1.04
CA ARG A 53 0.69 5.40 -2.16
C ARG A 53 1.08 6.15 -3.42
N ILE A 54 2.16 5.70 -4.07
CA ILE A 54 2.54 6.18 -5.41
C ILE A 54 1.62 5.52 -6.43
N ILE A 55 0.98 6.32 -7.28
CA ILE A 55 0.23 5.86 -8.44
C ILE A 55 1.19 5.93 -9.63
N PRO A 56 1.65 4.81 -10.19
CA PRO A 56 2.61 4.82 -11.28
C PRO A 56 1.99 5.44 -12.54
N TYR A 57 2.77 6.23 -13.26
CA TYR A 57 2.37 6.72 -14.58
C TYR A 57 2.45 5.59 -15.62
N ARG A 58 1.62 5.69 -16.65
CA ARG A 58 1.70 4.84 -17.83
C ARG A 58 2.69 5.47 -18.84
N ARG A 59 3.78 4.75 -19.19
CA ARG A 59 4.68 5.15 -20.27
C ARG A 59 3.90 5.11 -21.58
N ALA A 60 3.98 6.19 -22.36
CA ALA A 60 3.22 6.36 -23.57
C ALA A 60 3.62 5.38 -24.71
N ASP A 61 2.75 5.25 -25.68
CA ASP A 61 2.89 4.29 -26.75
C ASP A 61 3.83 4.80 -27.84
N ILE A 62 4.48 3.88 -28.54
CA ILE A 62 5.13 4.12 -29.82
C ILE A 62 4.30 3.41 -30.86
N VAL A 63 3.86 4.15 -31.87
CA VAL A 63 3.00 3.61 -32.93
C VAL A 63 3.65 3.81 -34.31
N ASP A 64 3.25 2.96 -35.25
CA ASP A 64 3.61 3.10 -36.65
C ASP A 64 2.83 4.25 -37.30
N ARG A 65 3.04 4.51 -38.61
CA ARG A 65 2.32 5.54 -39.36
C ARG A 65 0.82 5.33 -39.42
N ASN A 66 0.36 4.11 -39.24
CA ASN A 66 -1.04 3.70 -39.34
C ASN A 66 -1.72 3.63 -37.96
N GLY A 67 -0.99 3.92 -36.87
CA GLY A 67 -1.49 3.82 -35.51
C GLY A 67 -1.35 2.44 -34.87
N THR A 68 -0.62 1.52 -35.51
CA THR A 68 -0.35 0.19 -34.96
C THR A 68 0.69 0.28 -33.83
N TYR A 69 0.41 -0.35 -32.69
CA TYR A 69 1.29 -0.30 -31.52
C TYR A 69 2.59 -1.08 -31.74
N LEU A 70 3.72 -0.37 -31.79
CA LEU A 70 5.08 -0.95 -31.81
C LEU A 70 5.62 -1.20 -30.42
N ALA A 71 5.30 -0.32 -29.49
CA ALA A 71 5.55 -0.48 -28.06
C ALA A 71 4.39 0.12 -27.25
N THR A 72 3.93 -0.61 -26.24
CA THR A 72 2.84 -0.20 -25.36
C THR A 72 3.15 -0.56 -23.93
N SER A 73 2.38 -0.03 -22.98
CA SER A 73 2.51 -0.35 -21.56
C SER A 73 1.23 -0.99 -21.04
N GLU A 74 1.34 -2.20 -20.52
CA GLU A 74 0.25 -2.96 -19.92
C GLU A 74 0.28 -2.84 -18.40
N LYS A 75 -0.89 -2.68 -17.79
CA LYS A 75 -1.03 -2.62 -16.34
C LYS A 75 -0.89 -4.01 -15.74
N VAL A 76 0.02 -4.15 -14.79
CA VAL A 76 0.28 -5.37 -14.04
C VAL A 76 0.26 -5.08 -12.55
N TYR A 77 0.24 -6.11 -11.73
CA TYR A 77 0.10 -6.00 -10.29
C TYR A 77 1.22 -6.75 -9.58
N ASN A 78 1.76 -6.14 -8.54
CA ASN A 78 2.74 -6.78 -7.67
C ASN A 78 2.10 -7.12 -6.34
N LEU A 79 2.25 -8.36 -5.93
CA LEU A 79 1.79 -8.84 -4.62
C LEU A 79 2.67 -8.26 -3.53
N ILE A 80 2.04 -7.63 -2.56
CA ILE A 80 2.65 -7.12 -1.35
C ILE A 80 2.11 -7.90 -0.15
N ILE A 81 3.02 -8.30 0.71
CA ILE A 81 2.72 -8.99 1.96
C ILE A 81 3.06 -8.04 3.10
N ASP A 82 2.20 -7.97 4.11
CA ASP A 82 2.45 -7.31 5.39
C ASP A 82 2.68 -8.37 6.48
N PRO A 83 3.92 -8.80 6.71
CA PRO A 83 4.22 -9.76 7.75
C PRO A 83 3.80 -9.28 9.14
N GLY A 84 3.93 -7.98 9.45
CA GLY A 84 3.54 -7.42 10.74
C GLY A 84 2.05 -7.58 11.02
N GLN A 85 1.21 -7.35 9.99
CA GLN A 85 -0.23 -7.55 10.12
C GLN A 85 -0.61 -9.03 10.26
N ILE A 86 0.07 -9.95 9.53
CA ILE A 86 -0.14 -11.39 9.63
C ILE A 86 0.31 -11.89 11.00
N MET A 87 1.46 -11.45 11.47
CA MET A 87 2.06 -11.86 12.73
C MET A 87 1.45 -11.18 13.98
N SER A 88 0.51 -10.24 13.79
CA SER A 88 -0.27 -9.67 14.90
C SER A 88 -1.16 -10.71 15.58
N ASP A 89 -1.59 -11.74 14.86
CA ASP A 89 -2.33 -12.91 15.36
C ASP A 89 -1.99 -14.15 14.49
N PRO A 90 -0.80 -14.75 14.73
CA PRO A 90 -0.31 -15.83 13.88
C PRO A 90 -1.21 -17.06 13.84
N GLU A 91 -1.89 -17.35 14.97
CA GLU A 91 -2.78 -18.52 15.09
C GLU A 91 -3.99 -18.42 14.14
N ASN A 92 -4.47 -17.17 13.91
CA ASN A 92 -5.66 -16.92 13.11
C ASN A 92 -5.36 -16.41 11.69
N TYR A 93 -4.17 -15.82 11.42
CA TYR A 93 -3.91 -15.18 10.13
C TYR A 93 -2.83 -15.87 9.29
N LEU A 94 -1.80 -16.48 9.92
CA LEU A 94 -0.65 -17.00 9.19
C LEU A 94 -1.04 -18.14 8.24
N GLU A 95 -1.62 -19.20 8.78
CA GLU A 95 -1.97 -20.38 7.99
C GLU A 95 -3.03 -20.12 6.92
N PRO A 96 -4.15 -19.42 7.22
CA PRO A 96 -5.14 -19.07 6.21
C PRO A 96 -4.56 -18.23 5.07
N THR A 97 -3.66 -17.29 5.37
CA THR A 97 -3.04 -16.42 4.37
C THR A 97 -2.07 -17.19 3.49
N ILE A 98 -1.21 -18.04 4.07
CA ILE A 98 -0.30 -18.90 3.30
C ILE A 98 -1.11 -19.82 2.38
N GLN A 99 -2.15 -20.45 2.90
CA GLN A 99 -2.98 -21.38 2.13
C GLN A 99 -3.71 -20.71 0.96
N ALA A 100 -4.18 -19.47 1.17
CA ALA A 100 -4.76 -18.65 0.13
C ALA A 100 -3.76 -18.34 -1.00
N LEU A 101 -2.53 -17.98 -0.65
CA LEU A 101 -1.47 -17.68 -1.61
C LEU A 101 -1.02 -18.94 -2.38
N VAL A 102 -0.88 -20.07 -1.70
CA VAL A 102 -0.54 -21.35 -2.33
C VAL A 102 -1.63 -21.80 -3.29
N THR A 103 -2.88 -21.75 -2.87
CA THR A 103 -4.02 -22.19 -3.69
C THR A 103 -4.19 -21.37 -4.96
N ASN A 104 -4.02 -20.05 -4.87
CA ASN A 104 -4.29 -19.14 -5.99
C ASN A 104 -3.09 -18.98 -6.94
N PHE A 105 -1.87 -18.93 -6.40
CA PHE A 105 -0.68 -18.63 -7.19
C PHE A 105 0.31 -19.80 -7.29
N GLY A 106 0.09 -20.89 -6.55
CA GLY A 106 1.00 -22.04 -6.54
C GLY A 106 2.35 -21.76 -5.86
N PHE A 107 2.40 -20.79 -4.94
CA PHE A 107 3.63 -20.48 -4.22
C PHE A 107 4.01 -21.58 -3.22
N ASP A 108 5.28 -21.66 -2.87
CA ASP A 108 5.77 -22.60 -1.87
C ASP A 108 5.41 -22.13 -0.45
N ALA A 109 4.69 -22.99 0.29
CA ALA A 109 4.21 -22.68 1.64
C ALA A 109 5.37 -22.52 2.65
N GLY A 110 6.43 -23.31 2.50
CA GLY A 110 7.59 -23.27 3.39
C GLY A 110 8.38 -21.98 3.21
N GLU A 111 8.62 -21.58 1.95
CA GLU A 111 9.27 -20.32 1.61
C GLU A 111 8.49 -19.12 2.14
N LEU A 112 7.16 -19.10 1.92
CA LEU A 112 6.30 -18.02 2.41
C LEU A 112 6.32 -17.90 3.93
N ARG A 113 6.22 -19.05 4.64
CA ARG A 113 6.25 -19.08 6.09
C ARG A 113 7.57 -18.51 6.63
N THR A 114 8.69 -19.01 6.14
CA THR A 114 10.02 -18.53 6.54
C THR A 114 10.17 -17.04 6.29
N LEU A 115 9.74 -16.56 5.12
CA LEU A 115 9.85 -15.17 4.74
C LEU A 115 8.99 -14.24 5.63
N ILE A 116 7.77 -14.67 5.99
CA ILE A 116 6.87 -13.91 6.88
C ILE A 116 7.42 -13.88 8.30
N GLU A 117 7.92 -15.02 8.80
CA GLU A 117 8.46 -15.13 10.16
C GLU A 117 9.78 -14.34 10.33
N GLU A 118 10.69 -14.39 9.35
CA GLU A 118 11.94 -13.64 9.37
C GLU A 118 11.71 -12.12 9.34
N ARG A 119 10.64 -11.68 8.67
CA ARG A 119 10.33 -10.25 8.51
C ARG A 119 9.09 -9.80 9.27
N ARG A 120 8.75 -10.47 10.34
CA ARG A 120 7.52 -10.29 11.13
C ARG A 120 7.22 -8.85 11.60
N GLU A 121 8.20 -7.97 11.61
CA GLU A 121 8.02 -6.56 11.98
C GLU A 121 7.85 -5.63 10.77
N SER A 122 8.01 -6.17 9.55
CA SER A 122 7.86 -5.39 8.33
C SER A 122 6.40 -5.24 7.95
N ALA A 123 5.99 -4.01 7.66
CA ALA A 123 4.66 -3.73 7.11
C ALA A 123 4.63 -3.84 5.58
N TYR A 124 5.77 -4.00 4.93
CA TYR A 124 5.89 -4.01 3.48
C TYR A 124 6.93 -5.01 2.99
N LEU A 125 6.48 -6.01 2.25
CA LEU A 125 7.32 -6.99 1.61
C LEU A 125 6.81 -7.27 0.19
N ARG A 126 7.55 -6.82 -0.82
CA ARG A 126 7.28 -7.17 -2.22
C ARG A 126 7.78 -8.59 -2.49
N TYR A 127 6.87 -9.51 -2.77
CA TYR A 127 7.23 -10.89 -3.02
C TYR A 127 7.68 -11.10 -4.47
N ASN A 128 8.91 -11.59 -4.68
CA ASN A 128 9.51 -11.67 -6.01
C ASN A 128 8.74 -12.54 -7.00
N LYS A 129 8.18 -13.67 -6.56
CA LYS A 129 7.38 -14.57 -7.40
C LYS A 129 5.96 -14.06 -7.65
N GLY A 130 5.50 -13.08 -6.88
CA GLY A 130 4.22 -12.40 -7.03
C GLY A 130 4.30 -11.10 -7.82
N ARG A 131 5.28 -10.94 -8.72
CA ARG A 131 5.45 -9.75 -9.56
C ARG A 131 4.74 -9.90 -10.90
N GLN A 132 4.29 -8.78 -11.45
CA GLN A 132 3.69 -8.67 -12.79
C GLN A 132 2.49 -9.61 -12.99
N LEU A 133 1.67 -9.77 -11.96
CA LEU A 133 0.42 -10.52 -12.03
C LEU A 133 -0.58 -9.79 -12.93
N THR A 134 -1.44 -10.57 -13.60
CA THR A 134 -2.51 -10.02 -14.44
C THR A 134 -3.67 -9.50 -13.59
N TYR A 135 -4.55 -8.71 -14.21
CA TYR A 135 -5.79 -8.25 -13.60
C TYR A 135 -6.66 -9.43 -13.13
N ASP A 136 -6.79 -10.47 -13.96
CA ASP A 136 -7.62 -11.64 -13.63
C ASP A 136 -7.07 -12.42 -12.42
N GLN A 137 -5.75 -12.58 -12.33
CA GLN A 137 -5.11 -13.22 -11.17
C GLN A 137 -5.33 -12.43 -9.88
N ARG A 138 -5.23 -11.10 -9.95
CA ARG A 138 -5.53 -10.24 -8.82
C ARG A 138 -6.99 -10.39 -8.37
N VAL A 139 -7.94 -10.23 -9.30
CA VAL A 139 -9.38 -10.29 -8.99
C VAL A 139 -9.77 -11.66 -8.45
N ALA A 140 -9.24 -12.74 -9.03
CA ALA A 140 -9.47 -14.09 -8.56
C ALA A 140 -9.03 -14.28 -7.11
N PHE A 141 -7.84 -13.76 -6.75
CA PHE A 141 -7.37 -13.80 -5.36
C PHE A 141 -8.24 -12.96 -4.43
N GLU A 142 -8.56 -11.71 -4.78
CA GLU A 142 -9.38 -10.82 -3.96
C GLU A 142 -10.77 -11.43 -3.69
N GLN A 143 -11.36 -12.04 -4.71
CA GLN A 143 -12.65 -12.71 -4.57
C GLN A 143 -12.56 -13.95 -3.68
N MET A 144 -11.57 -14.82 -3.92
CA MET A 144 -11.35 -16.01 -3.11
C MET A 144 -11.08 -15.66 -1.64
N ALA A 145 -10.22 -14.65 -1.38
CA ALA A 145 -9.93 -14.20 -0.03
C ALA A 145 -11.18 -13.66 0.69
N LYS A 146 -12.04 -12.92 -0.04
CA LYS A 146 -13.32 -12.43 0.48
C LYS A 146 -14.26 -13.60 0.83
N GLU A 147 -14.45 -14.54 -0.09
CA GLU A 147 -15.30 -15.72 0.12
C GLU A 147 -14.80 -16.57 1.29
N THR A 148 -13.49 -16.80 1.38
CA THR A 148 -12.85 -17.54 2.48
C THR A 148 -13.06 -16.83 3.82
N ASN A 149 -12.88 -15.50 3.86
CA ASN A 149 -13.11 -14.72 5.07
C ASN A 149 -14.59 -14.70 5.48
N GLU A 150 -15.52 -14.73 4.53
CA GLU A 150 -16.93 -14.84 4.80
C GLU A 150 -17.31 -16.25 5.33
N ALA A 151 -16.70 -17.30 4.76
CA ALA A 151 -16.89 -18.66 5.22
C ALA A 151 -16.40 -18.84 6.66
N TYR A 152 -15.20 -18.36 7.00
CA TYR A 152 -14.72 -18.36 8.38
C TYR A 152 -15.66 -17.62 9.34
N ARG A 153 -16.15 -16.44 8.93
CA ARG A 153 -17.07 -15.65 9.78
C ARG A 153 -18.40 -16.34 10.05
N ARG A 154 -18.85 -17.23 9.16
CA ARG A 154 -20.10 -17.99 9.29
C ARG A 154 -19.91 -19.34 9.97
N SER A 155 -18.68 -19.72 10.33
CA SER A 155 -18.40 -20.99 11.01
C SER A 155 -19.00 -20.99 12.42
N ASP A 156 -19.67 -22.06 12.78
CA ASP A 156 -20.18 -22.30 14.13
C ASP A 156 -19.06 -22.62 15.14
N ASN A 157 -17.83 -22.84 14.65
CA ASN A 157 -16.65 -23.09 15.47
C ASN A 157 -15.96 -21.77 15.80
N ASP A 158 -15.96 -21.37 17.06
CA ASP A 158 -15.35 -20.12 17.55
C ASP A 158 -13.86 -19.95 17.16
N ALA A 159 -13.12 -21.05 17.08
CA ALA A 159 -11.71 -21.02 16.67
C ALA A 159 -11.56 -20.76 15.16
N GLU A 160 -12.45 -21.28 14.33
CA GLU A 160 -12.45 -21.03 12.90
C GLU A 160 -13.02 -19.65 12.56
N ALA A 161 -14.01 -19.20 13.29
CA ALA A 161 -14.66 -17.90 13.11
C ALA A 161 -13.67 -16.72 13.28
N LYS A 162 -12.53 -16.93 13.92
CA LYS A 162 -11.46 -15.94 14.10
C LYS A 162 -10.47 -15.90 12.93
N LYS A 163 -10.35 -16.98 12.16
CA LYS A 163 -9.40 -17.09 11.05
C LYS A 163 -9.70 -16.06 9.97
N ARG A 164 -8.65 -15.48 9.37
CA ARG A 164 -8.77 -14.51 8.27
C ARG A 164 -7.56 -14.61 7.34
N VAL A 165 -7.82 -14.45 6.06
CA VAL A 165 -6.81 -14.08 5.07
C VAL A 165 -6.59 -12.57 5.21
N LYS A 166 -5.37 -12.16 5.60
CA LYS A 166 -5.08 -10.78 5.95
C LYS A 166 -3.64 -10.41 5.59
N GLY A 167 -3.34 -9.10 5.49
CA GLY A 167 -1.99 -8.62 5.22
C GLY A 167 -1.52 -8.83 3.78
N ILE A 168 -2.44 -8.88 2.82
CA ILE A 168 -2.15 -9.00 1.39
C ILE A 168 -2.83 -7.88 0.63
N TRP A 169 -2.07 -7.19 -0.22
CA TRP A 169 -2.61 -6.25 -1.19
C TRP A 169 -1.78 -6.22 -2.47
N PHE A 170 -2.20 -5.45 -3.45
CA PHE A 170 -1.55 -5.36 -4.75
C PHE A 170 -1.17 -3.93 -5.05
N GLU A 171 0.04 -3.73 -5.55
CA GLU A 171 0.50 -2.47 -6.11
C GLU A 171 0.43 -2.49 -7.62
N ASP A 172 -0.05 -1.40 -8.18
CA ASP A 172 -0.07 -1.19 -9.62
C ASP A 172 1.35 -0.96 -10.14
N GLU A 173 1.66 -1.57 -11.28
CA GLU A 173 2.89 -1.35 -12.04
C GLU A 173 2.55 -1.40 -13.54
N TYR A 174 3.41 -0.84 -14.39
CA TYR A 174 3.29 -0.95 -15.84
C TYR A 174 4.45 -1.72 -16.41
N LYS A 175 4.13 -2.76 -17.20
CA LYS A 175 5.11 -3.54 -17.95
C LYS A 175 5.16 -3.05 -19.40
N ARG A 176 6.35 -2.78 -19.90
CA ARG A 176 6.56 -2.43 -21.30
C ARG A 176 6.46 -3.67 -22.17
N ILE A 177 5.67 -3.60 -23.24
CA ILE A 177 5.41 -4.68 -24.18
C ILE A 177 5.72 -4.22 -25.60
N TYR A 178 6.34 -5.12 -26.35
CA TYR A 178 6.65 -4.96 -27.78
C TYR A 178 5.88 -6.03 -28.55
N PRO A 179 4.67 -5.74 -29.07
CA PRO A 179 3.77 -6.75 -29.65
C PRO A 179 4.39 -7.54 -30.81
N TYR A 180 5.31 -6.94 -31.53
CA TYR A 180 6.00 -7.55 -32.68
C TYR A 180 7.41 -8.09 -32.35
N ASN A 181 7.72 -8.29 -31.08
CA ASN A 181 8.98 -8.83 -30.58
C ASN A 181 10.23 -8.12 -31.17
N SER A 182 10.95 -8.78 -32.10
CA SER A 182 12.18 -8.27 -32.68
C SER A 182 11.98 -7.32 -33.86
N LEU A 183 10.74 -7.07 -34.32
CA LEU A 183 10.48 -6.20 -35.45
C LEU A 183 10.98 -4.78 -35.15
N ALA A 184 11.86 -4.27 -36.01
CA ALA A 184 12.48 -2.94 -35.90
C ALA A 184 13.11 -2.65 -34.52
N CYS A 185 13.54 -3.69 -33.78
CA CYS A 185 14.05 -3.56 -32.42
C CYS A 185 15.23 -2.59 -32.28
N ASN A 186 16.11 -2.53 -33.30
CA ASN A 186 17.25 -1.60 -33.32
C ASN A 186 16.82 -0.14 -33.48
N VAL A 187 15.64 0.11 -34.09
CA VAL A 187 15.08 1.45 -34.30
C VAL A 187 14.23 1.85 -33.11
N ILE A 188 13.38 0.93 -32.61
CA ILE A 188 12.50 1.18 -31.48
C ILE A 188 13.31 1.27 -30.19
N GLY A 189 14.30 0.39 -30.01
CA GLY A 189 15.02 0.24 -28.75
C GLY A 189 14.22 -0.57 -27.73
N PHE A 190 14.60 -0.46 -26.48
CA PHE A 190 13.95 -1.14 -25.35
C PHE A 190 14.05 -0.29 -24.09
N THR A 191 13.33 -0.69 -23.04
CA THR A 191 13.40 -0.03 -21.74
C THR A 191 14.19 -0.89 -20.74
N SER A 192 14.62 -0.26 -19.65
CA SER A 192 15.05 -0.97 -18.43
C SER A 192 13.96 -1.93 -17.95
N SER A 193 14.34 -2.91 -17.12
CA SER A 193 13.41 -3.94 -16.61
C SER A 193 12.21 -3.39 -15.86
N ASP A 194 12.34 -2.20 -15.27
CA ASP A 194 11.28 -1.46 -14.58
C ASP A 194 10.49 -0.51 -15.50
N GLY A 195 10.82 -0.47 -16.79
CA GLY A 195 10.16 0.40 -17.77
C GLY A 195 10.43 1.91 -17.62
N SER A 196 11.29 2.32 -16.68
CA SER A 196 11.50 3.73 -16.33
C SER A 196 12.38 4.48 -17.32
N VAL A 197 13.39 3.81 -17.90
CA VAL A 197 14.38 4.41 -18.77
C VAL A 197 14.43 3.72 -20.12
N GLY A 198 14.33 4.49 -21.19
CA GLY A 198 14.54 4.01 -22.56
C GLY A 198 16.01 3.80 -22.86
N THR A 199 16.33 2.66 -23.46
CA THR A 199 17.70 2.27 -23.85
C THR A 199 17.73 1.98 -25.35
N GLY A 200 18.46 2.80 -26.10
CA GLY A 200 18.56 2.72 -27.55
C GLY A 200 17.32 3.23 -28.30
N GLY A 201 17.50 3.51 -29.58
CA GLY A 201 16.43 3.84 -30.53
C GLY A 201 15.49 4.97 -30.12
N ILE A 202 14.25 4.83 -30.54
CA ILE A 202 13.13 5.77 -30.23
C ILE A 202 12.89 5.84 -28.74
N GLU A 203 12.94 4.71 -28.02
CA GLU A 203 12.74 4.64 -26.57
C GLU A 203 13.72 5.56 -25.80
N GLN A 204 14.97 5.60 -26.21
CA GLN A 204 15.98 6.46 -25.59
C GLN A 204 15.85 7.91 -26.06
N TYR A 205 15.73 8.14 -27.36
CA TYR A 205 15.70 9.49 -27.93
C TYR A 205 14.49 10.30 -27.45
N TYR A 206 13.32 9.68 -27.42
CA TYR A 206 12.07 10.31 -26.95
C TYR A 206 11.72 9.97 -25.51
N ASN A 207 12.69 9.53 -24.70
CA ASN A 207 12.44 9.11 -23.32
C ASN A 207 11.70 10.17 -22.51
N SER A 208 12.11 11.44 -22.59
CA SER A 208 11.46 12.55 -21.90
C SER A 208 10.01 12.82 -22.31
N SER A 209 9.64 12.45 -23.53
CA SER A 209 8.26 12.57 -24.01
C SER A 209 7.40 11.37 -23.64
N LEU A 210 8.01 10.18 -23.64
CA LEU A 210 7.34 8.91 -23.35
C LEU A 210 7.07 8.71 -21.86
N ILE A 211 7.93 9.23 -20.96
CA ILE A 211 7.71 9.16 -19.51
C ILE A 211 6.62 10.12 -19.09
N GLY A 212 5.87 9.73 -18.07
CA GLY A 212 4.87 10.56 -17.41
C GLY A 212 5.32 11.03 -16.04
N VAL A 213 4.36 11.47 -15.24
CA VAL A 213 4.56 11.90 -13.85
C VAL A 213 3.72 11.02 -12.95
N ASN A 214 4.34 10.42 -11.94
CA ASN A 214 3.63 9.62 -10.96
C ASN A 214 2.59 10.46 -10.22
N GLY A 215 1.44 9.87 -10.00
CA GLY A 215 0.44 10.37 -9.08
C GLY A 215 0.77 9.97 -7.64
N ARG A 216 -0.03 10.48 -6.73
CA ARG A 216 0.03 10.13 -5.30
C ARG A 216 -1.35 10.10 -4.69
N GLU A 217 -1.58 9.12 -3.88
CA GLU A 217 -2.74 9.02 -3.01
C GLU A 217 -2.29 9.29 -1.58
N TYR A 218 -3.01 10.18 -0.89
CA TYR A 218 -2.76 10.51 0.52
C TYR A 218 -4.04 10.22 1.28
N GLY A 219 -3.98 9.33 2.28
CA GLY A 219 -5.05 9.17 3.25
C GLY A 219 -4.88 10.18 4.40
N TYR A 220 -5.93 10.89 4.77
CA TYR A 220 -5.97 11.66 6.01
C TYR A 220 -7.32 11.46 6.71
N LEU A 221 -7.32 11.61 8.04
CA LEU A 221 -8.55 11.61 8.81
C LEU A 221 -9.09 13.04 8.86
N ASP A 222 -10.36 13.21 8.51
CA ASP A 222 -11.07 14.46 8.73
C ASP A 222 -11.34 14.71 10.23
N GLN A 223 -11.97 15.87 10.56
CA GLN A 223 -12.27 16.23 11.93
C GLN A 223 -13.24 15.25 12.63
N ASP A 224 -14.01 14.50 11.85
CA ASP A 224 -14.97 13.50 12.31
C ASP A 224 -14.40 12.08 12.32
N SER A 225 -13.07 11.94 12.08
CA SER A 225 -12.35 10.67 12.02
C SER A 225 -12.75 9.76 10.84
N ASN A 226 -13.32 10.33 9.76
CA ASN A 226 -13.51 9.62 8.51
C ASN A 226 -12.21 9.66 7.69
N LEU A 227 -11.91 8.57 7.00
CA LEU A 227 -10.75 8.50 6.11
C LEU A 227 -11.11 9.24 4.82
N GLU A 228 -10.51 10.39 4.60
CA GLU A 228 -10.56 11.08 3.32
C GLU A 228 -9.26 10.89 2.56
N GLY A 229 -9.35 10.63 1.25
CA GLY A 229 -8.21 10.47 0.37
C GLY A 229 -8.07 11.64 -0.60
N VAL A 230 -6.91 12.27 -0.64
CA VAL A 230 -6.55 13.18 -1.74
C VAL A 230 -5.76 12.40 -2.76
N VAL A 231 -6.32 12.28 -3.96
CA VAL A 231 -5.66 11.62 -5.08
C VAL A 231 -5.12 12.67 -6.03
N LYS A 232 -3.79 12.74 -6.16
CA LYS A 232 -3.14 13.42 -7.27
C LYS A 232 -2.98 12.38 -8.39
N PRO A 233 -3.73 12.44 -9.49
CA PRO A 233 -3.69 11.43 -10.53
C PRO A 233 -2.30 11.39 -11.20
N ALA A 234 -1.90 10.22 -11.67
CA ALA A 234 -0.75 10.09 -12.54
C ALA A 234 -1.04 10.70 -13.91
N VAL A 235 -0.03 11.32 -14.50
CA VAL A 235 -0.11 11.87 -15.86
C VAL A 235 0.74 11.00 -16.76
N GLY A 236 0.15 10.38 -17.79
CA GLY A 236 0.88 9.58 -18.79
C GLY A 236 1.78 10.45 -19.66
N GLY A 237 2.75 9.80 -20.33
CA GLY A 237 3.58 10.46 -21.35
C GLY A 237 2.82 10.74 -22.64
N ASN A 238 3.53 11.29 -23.63
CA ASN A 238 2.99 11.58 -24.96
C ASN A 238 3.36 10.47 -25.95
N THR A 239 2.37 10.01 -26.72
CA THR A 239 2.56 8.98 -27.75
C THR A 239 3.46 9.49 -28.87
N VAL A 240 4.41 8.66 -29.29
CA VAL A 240 5.29 8.93 -30.43
C VAL A 240 4.79 8.17 -31.66
N VAL A 241 4.49 8.91 -32.73
CA VAL A 241 4.12 8.35 -34.03
C VAL A 241 5.36 8.26 -34.89
N SER A 242 5.74 7.05 -35.28
CA SER A 242 6.89 6.82 -36.16
C SER A 242 6.47 6.80 -37.64
N THR A 243 7.44 6.87 -38.55
CA THR A 243 7.22 6.69 -39.98
C THR A 243 7.36 5.22 -40.41
N ILE A 244 7.59 4.31 -39.49
CA ILE A 244 7.65 2.87 -39.73
C ILE A 244 6.27 2.41 -40.22
N ASP A 245 6.28 1.44 -41.11
CA ASP A 245 5.08 0.72 -41.53
C ASP A 245 5.30 -0.77 -41.25
N VAL A 246 4.49 -1.29 -40.29
CA VAL A 246 4.60 -2.70 -39.86
C VAL A 246 4.41 -3.67 -41.00
N ASN A 247 3.52 -3.37 -41.97
CA ASN A 247 3.25 -4.25 -43.08
C ASN A 247 4.46 -4.37 -44.04
N ILE A 248 5.17 -3.25 -44.26
CA ILE A 248 6.38 -3.24 -45.07
C ILE A 248 7.55 -3.90 -44.33
N GLN A 249 7.63 -3.69 -43.03
CA GLN A 249 8.71 -4.22 -42.19
C GLN A 249 8.63 -5.75 -41.99
N ASN A 250 7.47 -6.36 -42.19
CA ASN A 250 7.22 -7.81 -42.07
C ASN A 250 7.48 -8.59 -43.37
N ILE A 251 7.87 -7.92 -44.44
CA ILE A 251 8.27 -8.55 -45.73
C ILE A 251 9.73 -8.97 -45.66
#